data_40dfcd4db2facfb28127ca039b05ecbc
#
_entry.id   40dfcd4db2facfb28127ca039b05ecbc
#
_cell.length_a   1.000
_cell.length_b   1.000
_cell.length_c   1.000
_cell.angle_alpha   90.00
_cell.angle_beta   90.00
_cell.angle_gamma   90.00
#
_symmetry.space_group_name_H-M   'P 1'
#
loop_
_entity.id
_entity.type
_entity.pdbx_description
1 polymer ?
#
loop_
_entity_poly.entity_id
_entity_poly.type
_entity_poly.pdbx_seq_one_letter_code
_entity_poly.pdbx_strand_id
1 'polypeptide(L)'
;MGPTINCEPTKRGDLVKVTFSLVARNGNARVALVGDFNGWRQGANMFKRRGDTDVASVTLSAGRRYEFRYVDDDGTWFNDEGAHGYAPNEFGGDNSVVDLRDGFGKPDD
;
A
#
# COMPACT_ATOMS: atom_id res chain seq x y z
N MET A 1 -12.67 -12.40 4.19
CA MET A 1 -12.28 -11.22 3.44
C MET A 1 -10.98 -11.48 2.70
N GLY A 2 -10.87 -10.96 1.50
CA GLY A 2 -9.64 -11.10 0.73
C GLY A 2 -8.50 -10.26 1.31
N PRO A 3 -7.28 -10.44 0.81
CA PRO A 3 -6.16 -9.64 1.25
C PRO A 3 -6.35 -8.17 0.86
N THR A 4 -5.88 -7.28 1.72
CA THR A 4 -5.93 -5.85 1.47
C THR A 4 -4.77 -5.38 0.58
N ILE A 5 -3.73 -6.21 0.46
CA ILE A 5 -2.58 -5.94 -0.39
C ILE A 5 -2.40 -7.10 -1.33
N ASN A 6 -2.42 -6.82 -2.64
CA ASN A 6 -2.22 -7.83 -3.67
C ASN A 6 -0.96 -7.50 -4.46
N CYS A 7 -0.02 -8.44 -4.53
CA CYS A 7 1.24 -8.27 -5.22
C CYS A 7 1.27 -9.16 -6.46
N GLU A 8 1.52 -8.57 -7.62
CA GLU A 8 1.54 -9.29 -8.89
C GLU A 8 2.85 -9.03 -9.62
N PRO A 9 3.56 -10.09 -10.04
CA PRO A 9 4.75 -9.88 -10.86
C PRO A 9 4.36 -9.24 -12.19
N THR A 10 5.26 -8.44 -12.73
CA THR A 10 5.08 -7.84 -14.05
C THR A 10 5.94 -8.61 -15.06
N LYS A 11 5.83 -8.21 -16.33
CA LYS A 11 6.70 -8.80 -17.37
C LYS A 11 8.16 -8.52 -17.10
N ARG A 12 8.46 -7.43 -16.42
CA ARG A 12 9.80 -7.19 -15.90
C ARG A 12 9.92 -7.86 -14.54
N GLY A 13 10.77 -8.86 -14.43
CA GLY A 13 10.89 -9.66 -13.21
C GLY A 13 11.40 -8.88 -12.00
N ASP A 14 11.90 -7.67 -12.20
CA ASP A 14 12.39 -6.80 -11.12
C ASP A 14 11.33 -5.82 -10.61
N LEU A 15 10.13 -5.83 -11.20
CA LEU A 15 9.05 -4.93 -10.81
C LEU A 15 7.80 -5.71 -10.42
N VAL A 16 7.13 -5.23 -9.39
CA VAL A 16 5.92 -5.85 -8.85
C VAL A 16 4.81 -4.80 -8.84
N LYS A 17 3.64 -5.15 -9.35
CA LYS A 17 2.46 -4.30 -9.21
C LYS A 17 1.80 -4.60 -7.87
N VAL A 18 1.70 -3.60 -7.02
CA VAL A 18 1.10 -3.73 -5.70
C VAL A 18 -0.21 -2.97 -5.69
N THR A 19 -1.29 -3.67 -5.39
CA THR A 19 -2.63 -3.08 -5.32
C THR A 19 -3.10 -3.10 -3.88
N PHE A 20 -3.48 -1.93 -3.38
CA PHE A 20 -4.00 -1.73 -2.04
C PHE A 20 -5.50 -1.55 -2.13
N SER A 21 -6.26 -2.27 -1.32
CA SER A 21 -7.71 -2.23 -1.34
C SER A 21 -8.25 -1.99 0.06
N LEU A 22 -9.21 -1.10 0.17
CA LEU A 22 -9.87 -0.76 1.44
C LEU A 22 -11.37 -0.84 1.25
N VAL A 23 -12.08 -1.31 2.25
CA VAL A 23 -13.53 -1.16 2.26
C VAL A 23 -13.82 0.34 2.29
N ALA A 24 -14.72 0.78 1.41
CA ALA A 24 -15.04 2.18 1.29
C ALA A 24 -15.52 2.74 2.64
N ARG A 25 -14.92 3.85 3.03
CA ARG A 25 -15.27 4.50 4.28
C ARG A 25 -16.40 5.48 4.05
N ASN A 26 -16.85 6.08 5.12
CA ASN A 26 -18.03 6.93 5.12
C ASN A 26 -18.10 7.90 3.95
N GLY A 27 -19.18 7.79 3.19
CA GLY A 27 -19.54 8.80 2.22
C GLY A 27 -18.45 9.05 1.20
N ASN A 28 -17.98 10.28 1.13
CA ASN A 28 -17.04 10.72 0.10
C ASN A 28 -15.63 10.89 0.62
N ALA A 29 -15.30 10.30 1.76
CA ALA A 29 -13.96 10.43 2.32
C ALA A 29 -12.92 9.95 1.31
N ARG A 30 -11.93 10.78 1.07
CA ARG A 30 -10.86 10.47 0.12
C ARG A 30 -9.65 10.00 0.92
N VAL A 31 -8.99 8.96 0.43
CA VAL A 31 -7.85 8.37 1.11
C VAL A 31 -6.62 8.49 0.24
N ALA A 32 -5.51 8.86 0.84
CA ALA A 32 -4.21 8.92 0.16
C ALA A 32 -3.35 7.75 0.65
N LEU A 33 -2.58 7.18 -0.27
CA LEU A 33 -1.55 6.21 0.05
C LEU A 33 -0.23 6.96 0.16
N VAL A 34 0.41 6.88 1.31
CA VAL A 34 1.69 7.55 1.55
C VAL A 34 2.73 6.55 2.04
N GLY A 35 3.93 6.65 1.52
CA GLY A 35 4.97 5.71 1.89
C GLY A 35 6.31 6.03 1.29
N ASP A 36 7.28 5.14 1.54
CA ASP A 36 8.65 5.28 1.06
C ASP A 36 8.73 5.50 -0.44
N PHE A 37 7.78 4.90 -1.17
CA PHE A 37 7.79 4.91 -2.64
C PHE A 37 7.29 6.21 -3.25
N ASN A 38 6.72 7.12 -2.47
CA ASN A 38 6.25 8.41 -3.00
C ASN A 38 6.68 9.60 -2.13
N GLY A 39 7.69 9.39 -1.27
CA GLY A 39 8.20 10.45 -0.42
C GLY A 39 7.21 10.92 0.63
N TRP A 40 6.26 10.06 0.99
CA TRP A 40 5.23 10.33 2.00
C TRP A 40 4.35 11.53 1.64
N ARG A 41 4.18 11.79 0.33
CA ARG A 41 3.37 12.91 -0.15
C ARG A 41 1.91 12.52 -0.30
N GLN A 42 1.04 13.28 0.34
CA GLN A 42 -0.38 12.94 0.41
C GLN A 42 -1.13 13.04 -0.93
N GLY A 43 -0.63 13.78 -1.87
CA GLY A 43 -1.30 13.92 -3.16
C GLY A 43 -0.78 13.02 -4.26
N ALA A 44 0.27 12.23 -3.98
CA ALA A 44 0.94 11.47 -5.03
C ALA A 44 0.16 10.24 -5.47
N ASN A 45 -0.49 9.54 -4.54
CA ASN A 45 -1.25 8.32 -4.86
C ASN A 45 -2.56 8.33 -4.09
N MET A 46 -3.63 8.71 -4.79
CA MET A 46 -4.96 8.73 -4.20
C MET A 46 -5.70 7.45 -4.54
N PHE A 47 -6.47 6.95 -3.58
CA PHE A 47 -7.35 5.82 -3.84
C PHE A 47 -8.51 6.24 -4.74
N LYS A 48 -8.97 5.31 -5.57
CA LYS A 48 -10.13 5.50 -6.43
C LYS A 48 -11.24 4.57 -5.99
N ARG A 49 -12.45 5.09 -5.93
CA ARG A 49 -13.63 4.30 -5.56
C ARG A 49 -14.03 3.37 -6.69
N ARG A 50 -14.22 2.09 -6.35
CA ARG A 50 -14.73 1.08 -7.26
C ARG A 50 -15.81 0.29 -6.53
N GLY A 51 -17.06 0.65 -6.77
CA GLY A 51 -18.17 0.07 -6.01
C GLY A 51 -18.08 0.46 -4.54
N ASP A 52 -17.98 -0.51 -3.66
CA ASP A 52 -17.83 -0.30 -2.23
C ASP A 52 -16.38 -0.44 -1.75
N THR A 53 -15.42 -0.42 -2.68
CA THR A 53 -14.00 -0.59 -2.38
C THR A 53 -13.20 0.59 -2.91
N ASP A 54 -12.24 1.04 -2.14
CA ASP A 54 -11.25 2.02 -2.58
C ASP A 54 -9.97 1.29 -2.95
N VAL A 55 -9.40 1.63 -4.11
CA VAL A 55 -8.25 0.90 -4.68
C VAL A 55 -7.17 1.87 -5.13
N ALA A 56 -5.92 1.55 -4.82
CA ALA A 56 -4.76 2.26 -5.33
C ALA A 56 -3.67 1.25 -5.71
N SER A 57 -2.96 1.51 -6.80
CA SER A 57 -1.89 0.62 -7.27
C SER A 57 -0.60 1.40 -7.49
N VAL A 58 0.52 0.76 -7.17
CA VAL A 58 1.85 1.28 -7.46
C VAL A 58 2.70 0.15 -7.99
N THR A 59 3.70 0.47 -8.81
CA THR A 59 4.66 -0.50 -9.30
C THR A 59 5.99 -0.26 -8.60
N LEU A 60 6.48 -1.27 -7.90
CA LEU A 60 7.63 -1.17 -7.02
C LEU A 60 8.70 -2.18 -7.39
N SER A 61 9.95 -1.86 -7.03
CA SER A 61 11.05 -2.80 -7.22
C SER A 61 10.93 -3.98 -6.27
N ALA A 62 11.12 -5.19 -6.80
CA ALA A 62 11.18 -6.39 -5.98
C ALA A 62 12.47 -6.41 -5.16
N GLY A 63 12.53 -7.25 -4.15
CA GLY A 63 13.73 -7.45 -3.35
C GLY A 63 13.87 -6.47 -2.18
N ARG A 64 12.86 -5.71 -1.90
CA ARG A 64 12.86 -4.68 -0.85
C ARG A 64 11.57 -4.73 -0.07
N ARG A 65 11.59 -4.11 1.09
CA ARG A 65 10.35 -3.84 1.84
C ARG A 65 10.13 -2.33 1.86
N TYR A 66 8.87 -1.94 1.95
CA TYR A 66 8.47 -0.53 1.93
C TYR A 66 7.52 -0.26 3.09
N GLU A 67 7.69 0.88 3.75
CA GLU A 67 6.77 1.31 4.80
C GLU A 67 5.76 2.28 4.21
N PHE A 68 4.54 2.20 4.68
CA PHE A 68 3.45 3.03 4.16
C PHE A 68 2.35 3.20 5.21
N ARG A 69 1.50 4.19 4.99
CA ARG A 69 0.29 4.41 5.77
C ARG A 69 -0.78 4.98 4.87
N TYR A 70 -1.98 5.09 5.41
CA TYR A 70 -3.11 5.74 4.75
C TYR A 70 -3.46 7.01 5.51
N VAL A 71 -3.89 8.03 4.78
CA VAL A 71 -4.36 9.27 5.41
C VAL A 71 -5.63 9.72 4.70
N ASP A 72 -6.70 9.98 5.47
CA ASP A 72 -7.94 10.46 4.88
C ASP A 72 -7.95 12.00 4.80
N ASP A 73 -9.01 12.56 4.20
CA ASP A 73 -9.06 14.00 4.00
C ASP A 73 -9.39 14.78 5.28
N ASP A 74 -9.67 14.09 6.36
CA ASP A 74 -9.76 14.72 7.69
C ASP A 74 -8.40 14.80 8.36
N GLY A 75 -7.36 14.27 7.71
CA GLY A 75 -6.03 14.24 8.29
C GLY A 75 -5.80 13.09 9.26
N THR A 76 -6.67 12.10 9.27
CA THR A 76 -6.50 10.92 10.13
C THR A 76 -5.60 9.91 9.45
N TRP A 77 -4.54 9.53 10.14
CA TRP A 77 -3.59 8.53 9.66
C TRP A 77 -3.97 7.17 10.23
N PHE A 78 -3.92 6.15 9.39
CA PHE A 78 -4.22 4.79 9.83
C PHE A 78 -3.41 3.77 9.03
N ASN A 79 -3.35 2.56 9.56
CA ASN A 79 -2.57 1.47 8.98
C ASN A 79 -3.46 0.44 8.31
N ASP A 80 -2.85 -0.38 7.46
CA ASP A 80 -3.51 -1.53 6.87
C ASP A 80 -3.57 -2.64 7.92
N GLU A 81 -4.75 -3.23 8.11
CA GLU A 81 -4.92 -4.31 9.09
C GLU A 81 -4.35 -5.64 8.59
N GLY A 82 -4.12 -5.74 7.28
CA GLY A 82 -3.57 -6.94 6.67
C GLY A 82 -2.20 -6.74 6.06
N ALA A 83 -1.41 -5.82 6.59
CA ALA A 83 -0.06 -5.58 6.09
C ALA A 83 0.84 -6.80 6.32
N HIS A 84 1.92 -6.89 5.55
CA HIS A 84 2.88 -7.98 5.69
C HIS A 84 3.66 -7.89 7.00
N GLY A 85 3.69 -6.72 7.61
CA GLY A 85 4.30 -6.49 8.90
C GLY A 85 4.10 -5.04 9.31
N TYR A 86 4.68 -4.69 10.45
CA TYR A 86 4.62 -3.32 10.97
C TYR A 86 5.99 -2.94 11.49
N ALA A 87 6.36 -1.68 11.30
CA ALA A 87 7.65 -1.17 11.75
C ALA A 87 7.42 0.09 12.59
N PRO A 88 8.07 0.20 13.76
CA PRO A 88 7.89 1.39 14.59
C PRO A 88 8.40 2.63 13.87
N ASN A 89 7.67 3.73 14.03
CA ASN A 89 8.09 5.01 13.47
C ASN A 89 8.56 5.94 14.60
N GLU A 90 9.13 7.06 14.20
CA GLU A 90 9.72 7.99 15.16
C GLU A 90 8.70 8.81 15.95
N PHE A 91 7.41 8.63 15.65
CA PHE A 91 6.33 9.38 16.31
C PHE A 91 5.60 8.54 17.36
N GLY A 92 6.14 7.37 17.72
CA GLY A 92 5.55 6.53 18.75
C GLY A 92 4.48 5.55 18.26
N GLY A 93 4.26 5.48 16.96
CA GLY A 93 3.33 4.52 16.36
C GLY A 93 4.04 3.56 15.43
N ASP A 94 3.28 2.88 14.60
CA ASP A 94 3.83 1.94 13.62
C ASP A 94 3.47 2.36 12.21
N ASN A 95 4.32 2.01 11.26
CA ASN A 95 4.00 2.05 9.84
C ASN A 95 3.65 0.64 9.37
N SER A 96 2.75 0.54 8.41
CA SER A 96 2.48 -0.73 7.72
C SER A 96 3.65 -1.05 6.80
N VAL A 97 3.87 -2.34 6.54
CA VAL A 97 4.96 -2.80 5.67
C VAL A 97 4.40 -3.66 4.56
N VAL A 98 4.82 -3.38 3.33
CA VAL A 98 4.69 -4.31 2.21
C VAL A 98 6.09 -4.87 1.93
N ASP A 99 6.20 -6.19 1.99
CA ASP A 99 7.48 -6.87 1.92
C ASP A 99 7.61 -7.64 0.61
N LEU A 100 8.51 -7.18 -0.25
CA LEU A 100 8.73 -7.76 -1.57
C LEU A 100 10.08 -8.47 -1.65
N ARG A 101 10.67 -8.83 -0.49
CA ARG A 101 12.01 -9.41 -0.47
C ARG A 101 12.06 -10.88 -0.86
N ASP A 102 10.95 -11.61 -0.72
CA ASP A 102 10.95 -13.06 -0.90
C ASP A 102 10.56 -13.50 -2.30
N GLY A 103 11.15 -12.88 -3.31
CA GLY A 103 11.03 -13.35 -4.67
C GLY A 103 9.81 -12.87 -5.43
N PHE A 104 9.08 -11.90 -4.93
CA PHE A 104 8.00 -11.30 -5.69
C PHE A 104 8.55 -10.68 -6.98
N GLY A 105 7.85 -10.91 -8.09
CA GLY A 105 8.26 -10.40 -9.38
C GLY A 105 9.28 -11.28 -10.09
N LYS A 106 9.71 -12.39 -9.49
CA LYS A 106 10.63 -13.33 -10.11
C LYS A 106 9.88 -14.57 -10.55
N PRO A 107 10.22 -15.13 -11.71
CA PRO A 107 9.62 -16.39 -12.12
C PRO A 107 10.02 -17.51 -11.16
N ASP A 108 9.10 -18.43 -10.94
CA ASP A 108 9.42 -19.63 -10.16
C ASP A 108 10.38 -20.52 -10.94
N ASP A 109 11.28 -21.10 -10.24
CA ASP A 109 12.22 -22.04 -10.84
C ASP A 109 11.59 -23.41 -11.02
#